data_cabc2c66302b141cabf5d66ec5d0ff37
#
_entry.id   cabc2c66302b141cabf5d66ec5d0ff37
#
_cell.length_a   1.000
_cell.length_b   1.000
_cell.length_c   1.000
_cell.angle_alpha   90.00
_cell.angle_beta   90.00
_cell.angle_gamma   90.00
#
_symmetry.space_group_name_H-M   'P 1'
#
loop_
_entity.id
_entity.type
_entity.pdbx_description
1 polymer ?
#
loop_
_entity_poly.entity_id
_entity_poly.type
_entity_poly.pdbx_seq_one_letter_code
_entity_poly.pdbx_strand_id
1 'polypeptide(L)'
;MAAVGALAAGLLAGCSAGGSEPAGVPDPAPDSVAGTLVVQAAASLTGSMDEIARDFEAAHPGVTVTVSFGGSSTLAQQIAQGAPADVFASASDATMKTVVDAEETAADPRVFARNALEIAVPPGNPGRITGLADFADAGRTLALCAPEVPCGAAAAQAFQEAGVTPQPDSLEQDVRAALTRVELGEVDAAVVYETDVRVAGDRVEGVPLPDEVNVTTDCVVAPLAGSASPALAAAFADYVAGDDARAVFQAAGFRAP
;
A
#
# COMPACT_ATOMS: atom_id res chain seq x y z
N MET A 1 88.63 8.83 -11.30
CA MET A 1 88.84 10.21 -10.80
C MET A 1 87.68 10.53 -9.93
N ALA A 2 87.78 10.36 -8.62
CA ALA A 2 88.18 11.31 -7.56
C ALA A 2 87.27 12.55 -7.64
N ALA A 3 86.53 12.90 -6.63
CA ALA A 3 86.77 13.22 -5.22
C ALA A 3 85.42 13.53 -4.55
N VAL A 4 85.06 13.06 -3.36
CA VAL A 4 85.27 13.63 -2.03
C VAL A 4 84.50 14.93 -1.75
N GLY A 5 83.72 14.86 -0.69
CA GLY A 5 83.56 15.94 0.28
C GLY A 5 82.15 16.24 0.73
N ALA A 6 81.83 16.00 1.83
CA ALA A 6 81.85 16.61 3.16
C ALA A 6 80.46 16.66 3.82
N LEU A 7 80.44 16.21 5.08
CA LEU A 7 79.40 16.33 6.10
C LEU A 7 78.98 17.79 6.35
N ALA A 8 77.68 18.01 6.61
CA ALA A 8 77.21 19.06 7.51
C ALA A 8 75.97 18.58 8.25
N ALA A 9 76.11 18.42 9.59
CA ALA A 9 75.05 18.17 10.52
C ALA A 9 74.28 19.46 10.77
N GLY A 10 72.95 19.44 10.68
CA GLY A 10 72.09 20.52 11.06
C GLY A 10 70.94 19.98 11.93
N LEU A 11 71.07 20.17 13.23
CA LEU A 11 69.94 20.02 14.19
C LEU A 11 68.89 21.12 13.91
N LEU A 12 67.65 20.72 13.63
CA LEU A 12 66.50 21.63 13.73
C LEU A 12 65.42 20.97 14.53
N ALA A 13 65.00 21.68 15.54
CA ALA A 13 64.01 21.38 16.57
C ALA A 13 62.62 21.12 15.97
N GLY A 14 61.93 20.18 16.58
CA GLY A 14 60.52 19.85 16.26
C GLY A 14 59.54 20.95 16.58
N CYS A 15 58.56 21.14 15.69
CA CYS A 15 57.27 21.70 16.01
C CYS A 15 56.24 20.57 15.78
N SER A 16 55.74 20.05 16.88
CA SER A 16 54.60 19.15 16.93
C SER A 16 53.35 19.97 16.53
N ALA A 17 52.93 19.89 15.29
CA ALA A 17 51.62 20.35 14.89
C ALA A 17 50.65 19.21 15.18
N GLY A 18 49.80 19.41 16.20
CA GLY A 18 48.67 18.54 16.49
C GLY A 18 47.68 18.58 15.31
N GLY A 19 47.70 17.59 14.50
CA GLY A 19 46.67 17.31 13.50
C GLY A 19 45.41 16.87 14.24
N SER A 20 44.42 17.75 14.30
CA SER A 20 43.02 17.34 14.62
C SER A 20 42.57 16.45 13.49
N GLU A 21 42.50 15.13 13.72
CA GLU A 21 41.77 14.22 12.87
C GLU A 21 40.31 14.69 12.78
N PRO A 22 39.71 14.79 11.59
CA PRO A 22 38.28 15.02 11.49
C PRO A 22 37.60 13.83 12.18
N ALA A 23 36.70 14.14 13.11
CA ALA A 23 35.84 13.15 13.75
C ALA A 23 35.22 12.28 12.67
N GLY A 24 35.60 11.01 12.65
CA GLY A 24 35.04 10.04 11.73
C GLY A 24 33.53 10.01 11.90
N VAL A 25 32.82 10.13 10.80
CA VAL A 25 31.39 9.82 10.78
C VAL A 25 31.31 8.37 11.31
N PRO A 26 30.52 8.12 12.38
CA PRO A 26 30.38 6.75 12.87
C PRO A 26 29.91 5.86 11.74
N ASP A 27 30.59 4.75 11.48
CA ASP A 27 30.13 3.72 10.57
C ASP A 27 28.70 3.35 11.01
N PRO A 28 27.75 3.23 10.06
CA PRO A 28 26.41 2.76 10.38
C PRO A 28 26.55 1.38 11.05
N ALA A 29 25.78 1.15 12.11
CA ALA A 29 25.75 -0.14 12.79
C ALA A 29 25.51 -1.26 11.77
N PRO A 30 26.14 -2.45 11.95
CA PRO A 30 26.09 -3.53 10.96
C PRO A 30 24.70 -4.08 10.62
N ASP A 31 23.65 -3.62 11.30
CA ASP A 31 22.24 -3.96 11.08
C ASP A 31 21.41 -2.80 10.47
N SER A 32 22.05 -1.69 10.05
CA SER A 32 21.29 -0.59 9.44
C SER A 32 20.93 -0.97 7.99
N VAL A 33 19.69 -1.37 7.81
CA VAL A 33 19.08 -1.55 6.49
C VAL A 33 18.93 -0.15 5.89
N ALA A 34 19.59 0.13 4.77
CA ALA A 34 19.53 1.42 4.07
C ALA A 34 19.29 1.18 2.59
N GLY A 35 18.63 2.13 1.91
CA GLY A 35 18.35 2.02 0.47
C GLY A 35 16.98 2.53 0.08
N THR A 36 16.62 2.30 -1.18
CA THR A 36 15.29 2.63 -1.71
C THR A 36 14.46 1.37 -1.83
N LEU A 37 13.21 1.46 -1.41
CA LEU A 37 12.20 0.40 -1.49
C LEU A 37 11.07 0.87 -2.41
N VAL A 38 10.68 0.03 -3.36
CA VAL A 38 9.52 0.25 -4.24
C VAL A 38 8.38 -0.65 -3.78
N VAL A 39 7.30 -0.05 -3.34
CA VAL A 39 6.09 -0.75 -2.85
C VAL A 39 4.96 -0.57 -3.84
N GLN A 40 4.34 -1.65 -4.27
CA GLN A 40 3.08 -1.65 -5.01
C GLN A 40 1.96 -1.95 -4.02
N ALA A 41 0.98 -1.05 -3.90
CA ALA A 41 -0.09 -1.19 -2.91
C ALA A 41 -1.48 -0.98 -3.52
N ALA A 42 -2.47 -1.69 -3.00
CA ALA A 42 -3.85 -1.52 -3.38
C ALA A 42 -4.33 -0.07 -3.16
N ALA A 43 -5.17 0.44 -4.05
CA ALA A 43 -5.71 1.80 -3.98
C ALA A 43 -6.44 2.09 -2.66
N SER A 44 -7.12 1.10 -2.06
CA SER A 44 -7.78 1.21 -0.76
C SER A 44 -6.83 1.43 0.42
N LEU A 45 -5.52 1.16 0.23
CA LEU A 45 -4.47 1.33 1.25
C LEU A 45 -3.82 2.71 1.22
N THR A 46 -4.20 3.58 0.26
CA THR A 46 -3.68 4.96 0.17
C THR A 46 -3.85 5.67 1.53
N GLY A 47 -3.02 6.51 1.92
CA GLY A 47 -3.07 7.18 3.23
C GLY A 47 -2.51 6.33 4.36
N SER A 48 -3.05 5.14 4.64
CA SER A 48 -2.50 4.24 5.67
C SER A 48 -1.10 3.77 5.29
N MET A 49 -0.91 3.34 4.05
CA MET A 49 0.41 2.89 3.58
C MET A 49 1.40 4.06 3.45
N ASP A 50 0.94 5.26 3.10
CA ASP A 50 1.77 6.47 3.11
C ASP A 50 2.24 6.83 4.53
N GLU A 51 1.39 6.66 5.54
CA GLU A 51 1.74 6.88 6.96
C GLU A 51 2.74 5.82 7.42
N ILE A 52 2.47 4.55 7.15
CA ILE A 52 3.34 3.41 7.47
C ILE A 52 4.73 3.56 6.81
N ALA A 53 4.78 4.02 5.55
CA ALA A 53 6.03 4.29 4.86
C ALA A 53 6.86 5.37 5.57
N ARG A 54 6.22 6.49 5.96
CA ARG A 54 6.89 7.56 6.73
C ARG A 54 7.39 7.08 8.10
N ASP A 55 6.59 6.29 8.81
CA ASP A 55 6.95 5.76 10.13
C ASP A 55 8.12 4.77 10.02
N PHE A 56 8.11 3.94 8.98
CA PHE A 56 9.21 3.03 8.70
C PHE A 56 10.50 3.78 8.34
N GLU A 57 10.45 4.84 7.51
CA GLU A 57 11.58 5.69 7.19
C GLU A 57 12.13 6.40 8.45
N ALA A 58 11.25 6.87 9.33
CA ALA A 58 11.65 7.50 10.60
C ALA A 58 12.36 6.51 11.54
N ALA A 59 11.93 5.24 11.55
CA ALA A 59 12.55 4.17 12.34
C ALA A 59 13.85 3.64 11.71
N HIS A 60 14.06 3.84 10.39
CA HIS A 60 15.20 3.31 9.63
C HIS A 60 15.93 4.42 8.88
N PRO A 61 16.78 5.23 9.55
CA PRO A 61 17.53 6.32 8.92
C PRO A 61 18.35 5.82 7.72
N GLY A 62 18.19 6.45 6.56
CA GLY A 62 18.83 6.06 5.30
C GLY A 62 17.98 5.17 4.38
N VAL A 63 16.75 4.86 4.79
CA VAL A 63 15.74 4.21 3.94
C VAL A 63 14.85 5.26 3.29
N THR A 64 14.47 5.01 2.04
CA THR A 64 13.41 5.75 1.32
C THR A 64 12.41 4.75 0.78
N VAL A 65 11.12 4.94 1.06
CA VAL A 65 10.02 4.09 0.59
C VAL A 65 9.19 4.85 -0.43
N THR A 66 9.12 4.32 -1.64
CA THR A 66 8.27 4.86 -2.71
C THR A 66 7.06 3.94 -2.88
N VAL A 67 5.87 4.45 -2.59
CA VAL A 67 4.62 3.69 -2.74
C VAL A 67 3.90 4.10 -4.02
N SER A 68 3.50 3.11 -4.83
CA SER A 68 2.65 3.30 -6.00
C SER A 68 1.32 2.59 -5.76
N PHE A 69 0.21 3.30 -6.00
CA PHE A 69 -1.13 2.79 -5.74
C PHE A 69 -1.87 2.46 -7.02
N GLY A 70 -2.70 1.41 -6.98
CA GLY A 70 -3.54 1.01 -8.11
C GLY A 70 -4.47 -0.16 -7.78
N GLY A 71 -5.25 -0.59 -8.74
CA GLY A 71 -6.05 -1.81 -8.62
C GLY A 71 -5.15 -3.02 -8.40
N SER A 72 -5.39 -3.79 -7.33
CA SER A 72 -4.52 -4.93 -6.98
C SER A 72 -4.33 -5.91 -8.14
N SER A 73 -5.37 -6.15 -8.95
CA SER A 73 -5.29 -7.06 -10.10
C SER A 73 -4.34 -6.56 -11.18
N THR A 74 -4.36 -5.25 -11.46
CA THR A 74 -3.43 -4.62 -12.41
C THR A 74 -2.01 -4.70 -11.90
N LEU A 75 -1.79 -4.36 -10.62
CA LEU A 75 -0.47 -4.43 -9.99
C LEU A 75 0.08 -5.86 -9.97
N ALA A 76 -0.76 -6.85 -9.60
CA ALA A 76 -0.38 -8.26 -9.60
C ALA A 76 0.04 -8.76 -10.99
N GLN A 77 -0.71 -8.37 -12.04
CA GLN A 77 -0.35 -8.70 -13.41
C GLN A 77 0.96 -8.04 -13.86
N GLN A 78 1.20 -6.77 -13.48
CA GLN A 78 2.46 -6.09 -13.77
C GLN A 78 3.64 -6.77 -13.09
N ILE A 79 3.50 -7.15 -11.82
CA ILE A 79 4.53 -7.89 -11.07
C ILE A 79 4.80 -9.25 -11.74
N ALA A 80 3.76 -10.02 -12.05
CA ALA A 80 3.89 -11.30 -12.75
C ALA A 80 4.52 -11.19 -14.16
N GLN A 81 4.52 -9.98 -14.76
CA GLN A 81 5.19 -9.67 -16.01
C GLN A 81 6.61 -9.07 -15.81
N GLY A 82 7.11 -9.06 -14.58
CA GLY A 82 8.46 -8.59 -14.25
C GLY A 82 8.56 -7.08 -14.01
N ALA A 83 7.47 -6.38 -13.69
CA ALA A 83 7.57 -4.99 -13.29
C ALA A 83 8.39 -4.87 -11.98
N PRO A 84 9.35 -3.94 -11.90
CA PRO A 84 10.21 -3.82 -10.74
C PRO A 84 9.41 -3.35 -9.51
N ALA A 85 9.45 -4.15 -8.46
CA ALA A 85 8.91 -3.83 -7.15
C ALA A 85 9.60 -4.69 -6.09
N ASP A 86 9.62 -4.21 -4.86
CA ASP A 86 10.23 -4.90 -3.72
C ASP A 86 9.19 -5.55 -2.82
N VAL A 87 8.03 -4.90 -2.67
CA VAL A 87 6.91 -5.38 -1.82
C VAL A 87 5.58 -5.17 -2.53
N PHE A 88 4.69 -6.13 -2.39
CA PHE A 88 3.31 -6.03 -2.85
C PHE A 88 2.33 -6.12 -1.68
N ALA A 89 1.42 -5.15 -1.57
CA ALA A 89 0.32 -5.12 -0.61
C ALA A 89 -1.03 -5.13 -1.36
N SER A 90 -1.70 -6.26 -1.34
CA SER A 90 -2.96 -6.53 -2.06
C SER A 90 -4.18 -6.32 -1.16
N ALA A 91 -5.33 -5.96 -1.75
CA ALA A 91 -6.63 -5.92 -1.08
C ALA A 91 -7.41 -7.25 -1.14
N SER A 92 -6.80 -8.33 -1.63
CA SER A 92 -7.39 -9.68 -1.57
C SER A 92 -6.34 -10.79 -1.72
N ASP A 93 -6.64 -11.95 -1.12
CA ASP A 93 -5.86 -13.19 -1.30
C ASP A 93 -5.83 -13.63 -2.76
N ALA A 94 -6.94 -13.48 -3.49
CA ALA A 94 -7.04 -13.93 -4.87
C ALA A 94 -6.05 -13.20 -5.79
N THR A 95 -5.86 -11.89 -5.59
CA THR A 95 -4.88 -11.13 -6.36
C THR A 95 -3.45 -11.38 -5.90
N MET A 96 -3.22 -11.58 -4.60
CA MET A 96 -1.91 -12.02 -4.10
C MET A 96 -1.53 -13.40 -4.66
N LYS A 97 -2.50 -14.31 -4.76
CA LYS A 97 -2.28 -15.63 -5.37
C LYS A 97 -1.76 -15.55 -6.81
N THR A 98 -2.14 -14.56 -7.60
CA THR A 98 -1.59 -14.35 -8.95
C THR A 98 -0.07 -14.17 -8.92
N VAL A 99 0.45 -13.45 -7.93
CA VAL A 99 1.90 -13.20 -7.75
C VAL A 99 2.61 -14.44 -7.19
N VAL A 100 1.94 -15.17 -6.28
CA VAL A 100 2.45 -16.45 -5.75
C VAL A 100 2.53 -17.52 -6.86
N ASP A 101 1.48 -17.65 -7.68
CA ASP A 101 1.45 -18.62 -8.78
C ASP A 101 2.49 -18.30 -9.88
N ALA A 102 2.91 -17.04 -9.99
CA ALA A 102 4.00 -16.61 -10.86
C ALA A 102 5.40 -16.78 -10.22
N GLU A 103 5.48 -17.31 -8.99
CA GLU A 103 6.72 -17.50 -8.22
C GLU A 103 7.46 -16.18 -7.94
N GLU A 104 6.73 -15.05 -7.90
CA GLU A 104 7.30 -13.71 -7.69
C GLU A 104 7.33 -13.27 -6.21
N THR A 105 6.93 -14.11 -5.25
CA THR A 105 7.05 -13.83 -3.82
C THR A 105 8.32 -14.43 -3.24
N ALA A 106 9.03 -13.66 -2.38
CA ALA A 106 10.24 -14.13 -1.69
C ALA A 106 9.93 -14.89 -0.39
N ALA A 107 8.73 -14.73 0.15
CA ALA A 107 8.24 -15.42 1.35
C ALA A 107 6.72 -15.60 1.26
N ASP A 108 6.17 -16.41 2.17
CA ASP A 108 4.73 -16.61 2.28
C ASP A 108 4.01 -15.28 2.56
N PRO A 109 2.93 -14.97 1.81
CA PRO A 109 2.11 -13.79 2.08
C PRO A 109 1.49 -13.80 3.47
N ARG A 110 1.31 -12.61 4.06
CA ARG A 110 0.71 -12.45 5.38
C ARG A 110 -0.49 -11.51 5.35
N VAL A 111 -1.58 -11.92 5.97
CA VAL A 111 -2.74 -11.05 6.23
C VAL A 111 -2.34 -10.03 7.29
N PHE A 112 -2.52 -8.73 7.01
CA PHE A 112 -2.17 -7.66 7.93
C PHE A 112 -3.38 -6.83 8.38
N ALA A 113 -4.48 -6.84 7.60
CA ALA A 113 -5.72 -6.14 7.91
C ALA A 113 -6.88 -6.79 7.16
N ARG A 114 -8.11 -6.41 7.54
CA ARG A 114 -9.33 -6.76 6.81
C ARG A 114 -10.15 -5.53 6.51
N ASN A 115 -10.92 -5.58 5.42
CA ASN A 115 -11.83 -4.51 5.04
C ASN A 115 -13.22 -5.07 4.74
N ALA A 116 -14.26 -4.25 4.88
CA ALA A 116 -15.63 -4.63 4.58
C ALA A 116 -16.25 -3.61 3.62
N LEU A 117 -17.30 -4.01 2.92
CA LEU A 117 -17.97 -3.17 1.94
C LEU A 117 -18.92 -2.18 2.60
N GLU A 118 -19.08 -1.02 1.94
CA GLU A 118 -20.07 -0.01 2.23
C GLU A 118 -20.53 0.63 0.91
N ILE A 119 -21.74 1.16 0.87
CA ILE A 119 -22.20 1.94 -0.28
C ILE A 119 -21.85 3.39 -0.01
N ALA A 120 -21.09 4.02 -0.92
CA ALA A 120 -20.88 5.46 -0.93
C ALA A 120 -21.94 6.14 -1.77
N VAL A 121 -22.48 7.25 -1.26
CA VAL A 121 -23.45 8.12 -1.94
C VAL A 121 -23.00 9.58 -1.84
N PRO A 122 -23.40 10.47 -2.75
CA PRO A 122 -23.16 11.91 -2.60
C PRO A 122 -23.83 12.46 -1.34
N PRO A 123 -23.30 13.57 -0.76
CA PRO A 123 -23.86 14.17 0.45
C PRO A 123 -25.36 14.46 0.32
N GLY A 124 -26.13 14.10 1.36
CA GLY A 124 -27.57 14.20 1.38
C GLY A 124 -28.31 13.10 0.61
N ASN A 125 -27.60 12.12 0.09
CA ASN A 125 -28.15 10.94 -0.60
C ASN A 125 -29.28 11.29 -1.59
N PRO A 126 -29.03 12.10 -2.61
CA PRO A 126 -30.07 12.54 -3.55
C PRO A 126 -30.74 11.38 -4.30
N GLY A 127 -29.95 10.29 -4.53
CA GLY A 127 -30.44 9.05 -5.12
C GLY A 127 -31.36 8.24 -4.19
N ARG A 128 -31.46 8.58 -2.89
CA ARG A 128 -32.20 7.81 -1.87
C ARG A 128 -31.84 6.32 -1.87
N ILE A 129 -30.58 6.04 -1.95
CA ILE A 129 -30.03 4.68 -1.90
C ILE A 129 -30.15 4.18 -0.45
N THR A 130 -30.70 2.99 -0.25
CA THR A 130 -30.94 2.38 1.06
C THR A 130 -30.25 1.04 1.23
N GLY A 131 -29.73 0.45 0.14
CA GLY A 131 -29.05 -0.83 0.16
C GLY A 131 -28.77 -1.39 -1.23
N LEU A 132 -28.28 -2.64 -1.27
CA LEU A 132 -27.92 -3.31 -2.53
C LEU A 132 -29.08 -3.47 -3.50
N ALA A 133 -30.33 -3.55 -3.00
CA ALA A 133 -31.51 -3.71 -3.86
C ALA A 133 -31.69 -2.55 -4.85
N ASP A 134 -31.25 -1.33 -4.47
CA ASP A 134 -31.34 -0.15 -5.32
C ASP A 134 -30.43 -0.23 -6.56
N PHE A 135 -29.42 -1.11 -6.53
CA PHE A 135 -28.53 -1.34 -7.67
C PHE A 135 -29.17 -2.14 -8.82
N ALA A 136 -30.38 -2.69 -8.63
CA ALA A 136 -31.16 -3.30 -9.70
C ALA A 136 -32.08 -2.29 -10.42
N ASP A 137 -32.19 -1.06 -9.95
CA ASP A 137 -33.03 -0.01 -10.54
C ASP A 137 -32.29 0.70 -11.69
N ALA A 138 -32.71 0.43 -12.93
CA ALA A 138 -32.16 1.06 -14.14
C ALA A 138 -32.38 2.59 -14.22
N GLY A 139 -33.15 3.18 -13.31
CA GLY A 139 -33.29 4.63 -13.18
C GLY A 139 -32.22 5.31 -12.35
N ARG A 140 -31.29 4.54 -11.78
CA ARG A 140 -30.13 5.01 -11.00
C ARG A 140 -28.88 5.02 -11.85
N THR A 141 -28.00 5.98 -11.59
CA THR A 141 -26.66 5.99 -12.17
C THR A 141 -25.68 5.39 -11.17
N LEU A 142 -25.05 4.26 -11.50
CA LEU A 142 -24.35 3.43 -10.54
C LEU A 142 -22.94 3.10 -11.03
N ALA A 143 -21.96 3.14 -10.13
CA ALA A 143 -20.61 2.66 -10.39
C ALA A 143 -20.29 1.42 -9.53
N LEU A 144 -19.60 0.46 -10.11
CA LEU A 144 -19.00 -0.67 -9.42
C LEU A 144 -17.54 -0.79 -9.83
N CYS A 145 -16.75 -1.48 -9.03
CA CYS A 145 -15.48 -1.97 -9.52
C CYS A 145 -15.69 -3.11 -10.53
N ALA A 146 -14.80 -3.25 -11.50
CA ALA A 146 -14.79 -4.37 -12.42
C ALA A 146 -14.67 -5.72 -11.66
N PRO A 147 -15.31 -6.80 -12.12
CA PRO A 147 -15.36 -8.06 -11.36
C PRO A 147 -14.00 -8.70 -11.07
N GLU A 148 -12.99 -8.39 -11.88
CA GLU A 148 -11.64 -8.91 -11.74
C GLU A 148 -10.81 -8.21 -10.65
N VAL A 149 -11.27 -7.06 -10.13
CA VAL A 149 -10.55 -6.36 -9.05
C VAL A 149 -11.17 -6.68 -7.68
N PRO A 150 -10.42 -6.54 -6.55
CA PRO A 150 -10.88 -6.99 -5.23
C PRO A 150 -12.25 -6.44 -4.81
N CYS A 151 -12.48 -5.13 -4.96
CA CYS A 151 -13.75 -4.49 -4.63
C CYS A 151 -14.91 -5.01 -5.50
N GLY A 152 -14.66 -5.27 -6.78
CA GLY A 152 -15.67 -5.81 -7.69
C GLY A 152 -16.01 -7.28 -7.40
N ALA A 153 -15.01 -8.11 -7.11
CA ALA A 153 -15.21 -9.50 -6.71
C ALA A 153 -16.01 -9.58 -5.39
N ALA A 154 -15.66 -8.75 -4.39
CA ALA A 154 -16.38 -8.69 -3.12
C ALA A 154 -17.83 -8.18 -3.32
N ALA A 155 -18.02 -7.13 -4.13
CA ALA A 155 -19.36 -6.62 -4.46
C ALA A 155 -20.21 -7.69 -5.19
N ALA A 156 -19.63 -8.42 -6.15
CA ALA A 156 -20.34 -9.49 -6.84
C ALA A 156 -20.83 -10.58 -5.88
N GLN A 157 -20.01 -10.96 -4.90
CA GLN A 157 -20.41 -11.90 -3.86
C GLN A 157 -21.53 -11.32 -2.99
N ALA A 158 -21.42 -10.07 -2.53
CA ALA A 158 -22.47 -9.41 -1.73
C ALA A 158 -23.82 -9.32 -2.49
N PHE A 159 -23.78 -9.00 -3.77
CA PHE A 159 -24.98 -9.00 -4.62
C PHE A 159 -25.58 -10.40 -4.80
N GLN A 160 -24.73 -11.41 -4.95
CA GLN A 160 -25.17 -12.80 -5.03
C GLN A 160 -25.88 -13.24 -3.74
N GLU A 161 -25.32 -12.94 -2.57
CA GLU A 161 -25.89 -13.25 -1.26
C GLU A 161 -27.20 -12.48 -1.02
N ALA A 162 -27.28 -11.22 -1.49
CA ALA A 162 -28.49 -10.42 -1.43
C ALA A 162 -29.56 -10.85 -2.47
N GLY A 163 -29.25 -11.72 -3.42
CA GLY A 163 -30.16 -12.09 -4.51
C GLY A 163 -30.45 -10.95 -5.48
N VAL A 164 -29.52 -10.00 -5.64
CA VAL A 164 -29.67 -8.80 -6.48
C VAL A 164 -28.81 -8.92 -7.72
N THR A 165 -29.35 -8.56 -8.87
CA THR A 165 -28.60 -8.42 -10.12
C THR A 165 -28.36 -6.94 -10.39
N PRO A 166 -27.15 -6.40 -10.14
CA PRO A 166 -26.86 -4.98 -10.31
C PRO A 166 -26.82 -4.58 -11.78
N GLN A 167 -27.16 -3.34 -12.08
CA GLN A 167 -27.12 -2.72 -13.40
C GLN A 167 -26.21 -1.46 -13.37
N PRO A 168 -24.88 -1.62 -13.22
CA PRO A 168 -23.98 -0.49 -13.16
C PRO A 168 -23.83 0.19 -14.54
N ASP A 169 -23.71 1.52 -14.52
CA ASP A 169 -23.40 2.32 -15.71
C ASP A 169 -21.89 2.33 -16.02
N SER A 170 -21.07 2.13 -14.98
CA SER A 170 -19.62 2.06 -15.15
C SER A 170 -18.97 0.98 -14.30
N LEU A 171 -17.86 0.43 -14.81
CA LEU A 171 -17.00 -0.54 -14.12
C LEU A 171 -15.60 0.05 -14.00
N GLU A 172 -15.18 0.29 -12.77
CA GLU A 172 -13.94 0.99 -12.46
C GLU A 172 -12.80 0.00 -12.19
N GLN A 173 -11.57 0.43 -12.50
CA GLN A 173 -10.38 -0.43 -12.39
C GLN A 173 -9.83 -0.54 -10.96
N ASP A 174 -10.31 0.32 -10.04
CA ASP A 174 -10.00 0.28 -8.63
C ASP A 174 -11.08 1.02 -7.82
N VAL A 175 -11.03 0.85 -6.48
CA VAL A 175 -12.04 1.41 -5.58
C VAL A 175 -11.96 2.94 -5.48
N ARG A 176 -10.78 3.54 -5.65
CA ARG A 176 -10.64 5.01 -5.61
C ARG A 176 -11.29 5.66 -6.83
N ALA A 177 -11.21 5.00 -7.99
CA ALA A 177 -11.92 5.45 -9.19
C ALA A 177 -13.44 5.41 -8.97
N ALA A 178 -13.97 4.32 -8.38
CA ALA A 178 -15.39 4.21 -8.05
C ALA A 178 -15.85 5.29 -7.04
N LEU A 179 -15.07 5.50 -5.97
CA LEU A 179 -15.33 6.54 -4.98
C LEU A 179 -15.33 7.94 -5.61
N THR A 180 -14.37 8.23 -6.50
CA THR A 180 -14.25 9.53 -7.18
C THR A 180 -15.50 9.88 -7.98
N ARG A 181 -16.16 8.88 -8.62
CA ARG A 181 -17.43 9.11 -9.31
C ARG A 181 -18.51 9.65 -8.37
N VAL A 182 -18.56 9.11 -7.14
CA VAL A 182 -19.50 9.57 -6.11
C VAL A 182 -19.13 10.96 -5.62
N GLU A 183 -17.83 11.20 -5.32
CA GLU A 183 -17.34 12.52 -4.85
C GLU A 183 -17.62 13.64 -5.85
N LEU A 184 -17.61 13.34 -7.16
CA LEU A 184 -17.91 14.28 -8.23
C LEU A 184 -19.41 14.40 -8.52
N GLY A 185 -20.27 13.58 -7.90
CA GLY A 185 -21.71 13.54 -8.17
C GLY A 185 -22.04 13.01 -9.56
N GLU A 186 -21.15 12.23 -10.18
CA GLU A 186 -21.37 11.62 -11.49
C GLU A 186 -22.28 10.39 -11.41
N VAL A 187 -22.41 9.79 -10.22
CA VAL A 187 -23.23 8.62 -9.94
C VAL A 187 -24.04 8.81 -8.66
N ASP A 188 -25.18 8.12 -8.55
CA ASP A 188 -26.03 8.09 -7.36
C ASP A 188 -25.41 7.26 -6.23
N ALA A 189 -24.64 6.20 -6.58
CA ALA A 189 -23.98 5.34 -5.63
C ALA A 189 -22.85 4.53 -6.25
N ALA A 190 -21.92 4.10 -5.39
CA ALA A 190 -20.94 3.06 -5.69
C ALA A 190 -20.76 2.13 -4.49
N VAL A 191 -20.41 0.85 -4.74
CA VAL A 191 -19.96 -0.05 -3.69
C VAL A 191 -18.44 0.09 -3.56
N VAL A 192 -18.00 0.48 -2.36
CA VAL A 192 -16.61 0.76 -1.98
C VAL A 192 -16.32 0.05 -0.65
N TYR A 193 -15.23 0.38 0.02
CA TYR A 193 -14.98 -0.12 1.37
C TYR A 193 -15.35 0.92 2.44
N GLU A 194 -15.64 0.45 3.67
CA GLU A 194 -15.88 1.30 4.84
C GLU A 194 -14.75 2.32 5.05
N THR A 195 -13.51 1.90 4.82
CA THR A 195 -12.33 2.77 4.93
C THR A 195 -12.29 3.88 3.89
N ASP A 196 -12.80 3.64 2.68
CA ASP A 196 -12.86 4.65 1.61
C ASP A 196 -13.87 5.75 1.97
N VAL A 197 -15.05 5.36 2.47
CA VAL A 197 -16.07 6.29 2.96
C VAL A 197 -15.50 7.14 4.11
N ARG A 198 -14.83 6.49 5.07
CA ARG A 198 -14.21 7.17 6.22
C ARG A 198 -13.16 8.20 5.79
N VAL A 199 -12.29 7.85 4.83
CA VAL A 199 -11.25 8.76 4.30
C VAL A 199 -11.86 9.89 3.48
N ALA A 200 -12.93 9.64 2.75
CA ALA A 200 -13.65 10.67 2.00
C ALA A 200 -14.28 11.74 2.92
N GLY A 201 -14.68 11.37 4.15
CA GLY A 201 -15.30 12.28 5.09
C GLY A 201 -16.57 12.93 4.50
N ASP A 202 -16.69 14.25 4.65
CA ASP A 202 -17.89 15.00 4.22
C ASP A 202 -18.11 15.04 2.69
N ARG A 203 -17.23 14.44 1.89
CA ARG A 203 -17.38 14.39 0.43
C ARG A 203 -18.36 13.32 -0.03
N VAL A 204 -18.62 12.33 0.81
CA VAL A 204 -19.62 11.28 0.58
C VAL A 204 -20.34 10.94 1.89
N GLU A 205 -21.47 10.25 1.78
CA GLU A 205 -22.14 9.59 2.90
C GLU A 205 -22.10 8.08 2.70
N GLY A 206 -21.98 7.33 3.82
CA GLY A 206 -21.98 5.88 3.82
C GLY A 206 -23.37 5.31 4.06
N VAL A 207 -23.75 4.29 3.30
CA VAL A 207 -24.91 3.45 3.59
C VAL A 207 -24.37 2.05 3.91
N PRO A 208 -24.44 1.62 5.18
CA PRO A 208 -23.85 0.36 5.61
C PRO A 208 -24.59 -0.84 5.02
N LEU A 209 -23.86 -1.90 4.72
CA LEU A 209 -24.44 -3.18 4.34
C LEU A 209 -24.76 -4.01 5.58
N PRO A 210 -25.89 -4.75 5.60
CA PRO A 210 -26.17 -5.73 6.63
C PRO A 210 -25.08 -6.79 6.70
N ASP A 211 -24.69 -7.23 7.91
CA ASP A 211 -23.62 -8.22 8.13
C ASP A 211 -23.85 -9.53 7.37
N GLU A 212 -25.11 -9.91 7.15
CA GLU A 212 -25.52 -11.14 6.46
C GLU A 212 -25.09 -11.18 4.99
N VAL A 213 -24.91 -10.01 4.36
CA VAL A 213 -24.53 -9.86 2.95
C VAL A 213 -23.21 -9.12 2.78
N ASN A 214 -22.65 -8.57 3.86
CA ASN A 214 -21.38 -7.85 3.77
C ASN A 214 -20.22 -8.82 3.66
N VAL A 215 -19.34 -8.56 2.70
CA VAL A 215 -18.15 -9.37 2.44
C VAL A 215 -16.93 -8.70 3.06
N THR A 216 -16.21 -9.46 3.87
CA THR A 216 -14.91 -9.05 4.41
C THR A 216 -13.81 -9.57 3.52
N THR A 217 -12.87 -8.71 3.13
CA THR A 217 -11.69 -9.05 2.32
C THR A 217 -10.42 -8.98 3.16
N ASP A 218 -9.51 -9.91 2.96
CA ASP A 218 -8.19 -9.90 3.59
C ASP A 218 -7.24 -9.00 2.80
N CYS A 219 -6.53 -8.11 3.50
CA CYS A 219 -5.41 -7.35 2.97
C CYS A 219 -4.12 -8.11 3.25
N VAL A 220 -3.34 -8.36 2.20
CA VAL A 220 -2.22 -9.31 2.24
C VAL A 220 -0.94 -8.65 1.73
N VAL A 221 0.18 -8.86 2.42
CA VAL A 221 1.49 -8.33 2.05
C VAL A 221 2.51 -9.45 1.84
N ALA A 222 3.37 -9.29 0.84
CA ALA A 222 4.53 -10.16 0.61
C ALA A 222 5.73 -9.36 0.09
N PRO A 223 6.96 -9.71 0.51
CA PRO A 223 8.18 -9.27 -0.17
C PRO A 223 8.30 -10.02 -1.51
N LEU A 224 8.85 -9.36 -2.53
CA LEU A 224 8.95 -9.92 -3.89
C LEU A 224 10.32 -10.53 -4.17
N ALA A 225 10.32 -11.60 -4.96
CA ALA A 225 11.52 -12.36 -5.30
C ALA A 225 12.51 -11.54 -6.16
N GLY A 226 11.98 -10.65 -7.02
CA GLY A 226 12.76 -9.75 -7.87
C GLY A 226 13.30 -8.50 -7.17
N SER A 227 13.16 -8.39 -5.83
CA SER A 227 13.61 -7.22 -5.08
C SER A 227 15.11 -6.96 -5.22
N ALA A 228 15.47 -5.70 -5.50
CA ALA A 228 16.85 -5.25 -5.47
C ALA A 228 17.44 -5.15 -4.04
N SER A 229 16.56 -5.13 -3.02
CA SER A 229 16.89 -4.99 -1.60
C SER A 229 16.14 -6.01 -0.75
N PRO A 230 16.42 -7.35 -0.88
CA PRO A 230 15.60 -8.41 -0.28
C PRO A 230 15.45 -8.29 1.25
N ALA A 231 16.52 -7.92 1.96
CA ALA A 231 16.47 -7.75 3.42
C ALA A 231 15.57 -6.58 3.82
N LEU A 232 15.62 -5.47 3.08
CA LEU A 232 14.78 -4.30 3.31
C LEU A 232 13.31 -4.60 2.98
N ALA A 233 13.07 -5.32 1.87
CA ALA A 233 11.73 -5.76 1.47
C ALA A 233 11.09 -6.66 2.55
N ALA A 234 11.85 -7.62 3.08
CA ALA A 234 11.39 -8.48 4.18
C ALA A 234 11.10 -7.66 5.44
N ALA A 235 12.00 -6.74 5.85
CA ALA A 235 11.81 -5.90 7.02
C ALA A 235 10.57 -5.00 6.89
N PHE A 236 10.32 -4.42 5.71
CA PHE A 236 9.12 -3.61 5.49
C PHE A 236 7.83 -4.46 5.51
N ALA A 237 7.85 -5.64 4.89
CA ALA A 237 6.70 -6.55 4.95
C ALA A 237 6.41 -7.03 6.39
N ASP A 238 7.46 -7.24 7.20
CA ASP A 238 7.35 -7.54 8.63
C ASP A 238 6.74 -6.37 9.40
N TYR A 239 7.18 -5.16 9.11
CA TYR A 239 6.65 -3.93 9.73
C TYR A 239 5.16 -3.72 9.39
N VAL A 240 4.76 -3.87 8.11
CA VAL A 240 3.36 -3.76 7.67
C VAL A 240 2.45 -4.76 8.40
N ALA A 241 2.93 -5.96 8.67
CA ALA A 241 2.18 -6.98 9.41
C ALA A 241 2.36 -6.90 10.94
N GLY A 242 3.14 -5.93 11.43
CA GLY A 242 3.45 -5.71 12.85
C GLY A 242 2.41 -4.88 13.60
N ASP A 243 2.65 -4.71 14.91
CA ASP A 243 1.71 -4.02 15.80
C ASP A 243 1.63 -2.51 15.53
N ASP A 244 2.73 -1.87 15.18
CA ASP A 244 2.77 -0.42 14.88
C ASP A 244 1.90 -0.10 13.65
N ALA A 245 2.08 -0.82 12.56
CA ALA A 245 1.26 -0.66 11.36
C ALA A 245 -0.21 -1.04 11.61
N ARG A 246 -0.47 -2.04 12.47
CA ARG A 246 -1.84 -2.41 12.86
C ARG A 246 -2.57 -1.25 13.51
N ALA A 247 -1.91 -0.46 14.34
CA ALA A 247 -2.52 0.72 14.97
C ALA A 247 -2.94 1.75 13.91
N VAL A 248 -2.11 1.99 12.88
CA VAL A 248 -2.43 2.88 11.75
C VAL A 248 -3.64 2.36 10.97
N PHE A 249 -3.66 1.06 10.63
CA PHE A 249 -4.79 0.46 9.92
C PHE A 249 -6.09 0.55 10.72
N GLN A 250 -6.07 0.25 12.02
CA GLN A 250 -7.26 0.37 12.88
C GLN A 250 -7.76 1.82 12.99
N ALA A 251 -6.85 2.80 13.10
CA ALA A 251 -7.21 4.21 13.09
C ALA A 251 -7.89 4.63 11.77
N ALA A 252 -7.46 4.05 10.63
CA ALA A 252 -8.07 4.25 9.33
C ALA A 252 -9.41 3.49 9.14
N GLY A 253 -9.79 2.60 10.07
CA GLY A 253 -11.05 1.86 10.03
C GLY A 253 -10.93 0.43 9.53
N PHE A 254 -9.74 -0.05 9.24
CA PHE A 254 -9.55 -1.48 8.91
C PHE A 254 -9.80 -2.35 10.14
N ARG A 255 -10.28 -3.55 9.89
CA ARG A 255 -10.47 -4.58 10.92
C ARG A 255 -9.16 -5.35 11.15
N ALA A 256 -8.99 -5.92 12.35
CA ALA A 256 -7.84 -6.78 12.64
C ALA A 256 -7.85 -8.04 11.75
N PRO A 257 -6.65 -8.63 11.48
CA PRO A 257 -6.50 -9.89 10.77
C PRO A 257 -7.26 -11.05 11.39
#